data_d4f8218186c31be939b5e786d8ede0a6
#
_entry.id   d4f8218186c31be939b5e786d8ede0a6
#
_cell.length_a   1.000
_cell.length_b   1.000
_cell.length_c   1.000
_cell.angle_alpha   90.00
_cell.angle_beta   90.00
_cell.angle_gamma   90.00
#
_symmetry.space_group_name_H-M   'P 1'
#
loop_
_entity.id
_entity.type
_entity.pdbx_description
1 polymer ?
#
loop_
_entity_poly.entity_id
_entity_poly.type
_entity_poly.pdbx_seq_one_letter_code
_entity_poly.pdbx_strand_id
1 'polypeptide(L)'
;GASPQGKDLHFTFGYDILDRPVGESLPLPDGNRNYYGDAYYYSGCVYGNSSLNRIRETYGPGAAWIENGKSVKTEYLINADSGELSCAEFRAEDNGEDVRLIRSGLYAAGELSVARTTDEDGKVVYTFTDFEGKLLLTRRMNGTEPHDTYIVYDDRGRKRIVLPPLAADELTATASWGCNSSEVIKKYGYVYRYDGRDRVIEKKLPGCDPVHFVYDRSDRLILKQNGNNRKDGVWQYYQYDGLGREVIWGVLPSSTGREDWEVIFRDTVCCERFIGLGQDGNFGYTNTAAFNESRTPLIVSYYDSYAFEALSDSFLTYVDKPDFGKRIERPSGKLTGQVIALLNNPELKEHVTHYYDNRGRVIQTNACSVSGFHNYSFTKYDFIGQPISVRKEHYSIYPAKAILEPEATYDHTIVYDYEYDHAGRVTRLYQTFDKNERIKIAEYRYDEAGRLVGKVLHDGKFDCKYDYNIRGWLTEIDEPFMNEKIYYNEDLPEGVEPLYNGNIADVYYSAHDSAHFRLSYDGLNRLTASQQYTRDGVKTAAAEAFTYDKMGNITSIELPSSQNAQYFGYQLGIRDLLIAPFSILDRYTRSIPTLYKRLTK
;
A
#
# COMPACT_ATOMS: atom_id res chain seq x y z
N GLY A 1 24.12 3.49 -14.14
CA GLY A 1 24.12 2.77 -12.89
C GLY A 1 24.98 1.51 -12.99
N ALA A 2 25.44 0.97 -11.86
CA ALA A 2 26.32 -0.18 -11.84
C ALA A 2 25.53 -1.51 -11.76
N SER A 3 25.93 -2.48 -12.57
CA SER A 3 25.41 -3.86 -12.53
C SER A 3 26.00 -4.65 -11.35
N PRO A 4 25.32 -5.70 -10.83
CA PRO A 4 25.86 -6.57 -9.78
C PRO A 4 27.21 -7.20 -10.09
N GLN A 5 27.50 -7.38 -11.37
CA GLN A 5 28.73 -8.03 -11.84
C GLN A 5 29.84 -7.03 -12.23
N GLY A 6 29.74 -5.79 -11.80
CA GLY A 6 30.74 -4.75 -12.08
C GLY A 6 30.63 -4.12 -13.47
N LYS A 7 29.54 -4.39 -14.19
CA LYS A 7 29.29 -3.80 -15.51
C LYS A 7 28.49 -2.51 -15.38
N ASP A 8 28.70 -1.57 -16.28
CA ASP A 8 27.89 -0.37 -16.34
C ASP A 8 26.54 -0.65 -17.01
N LEU A 9 25.46 -0.09 -16.47
CA LEU A 9 24.14 -0.14 -17.09
C LEU A 9 23.91 1.08 -17.96
N HIS A 10 23.76 0.84 -19.25
CA HIS A 10 23.52 1.85 -20.26
C HIS A 10 22.03 1.91 -20.61
N PHE A 11 21.53 3.13 -20.85
CA PHE A 11 20.19 3.40 -21.35
C PHE A 11 20.30 4.20 -22.65
N THR A 12 19.48 3.86 -23.61
CA THR A 12 19.40 4.59 -24.88
C THR A 12 18.03 5.26 -24.98
N PHE A 13 18.02 6.54 -25.30
CA PHE A 13 16.80 7.32 -25.50
C PHE A 13 16.65 7.66 -26.97
N GLY A 14 15.45 7.44 -27.52
CA GLY A 14 15.09 7.86 -28.87
C GLY A 14 14.27 9.14 -28.85
N TYR A 15 14.50 10.04 -29.83
CA TYR A 15 13.75 11.28 -30.02
C TYR A 15 13.26 11.37 -31.44
N ASP A 16 12.12 12.01 -31.68
CA ASP A 16 11.63 12.32 -33.01
C ASP A 16 12.21 13.65 -33.53
N ILE A 17 11.77 14.04 -34.72
CA ILE A 17 12.23 15.28 -35.38
C ILE A 17 11.81 16.58 -34.66
N LEU A 18 10.91 16.48 -33.68
CA LEU A 18 10.46 17.60 -32.85
C LEU A 18 11.06 17.52 -31.42
N ASP A 19 12.10 16.69 -31.24
CA ASP A 19 12.83 16.51 -29.97
C ASP A 19 11.95 15.92 -28.84
N ARG A 20 10.88 15.20 -29.22
CA ARG A 20 10.02 14.50 -28.25
C ARG A 20 10.56 13.11 -27.98
N PRO A 21 10.57 12.63 -26.71
CA PRO A 21 11.04 11.29 -26.38
C PRO A 21 10.10 10.24 -26.97
N VAL A 22 10.60 9.37 -27.85
CA VAL A 22 9.82 8.31 -28.51
C VAL A 22 10.17 6.91 -28.03
N GLY A 23 11.25 6.74 -27.29
CA GLY A 23 11.63 5.43 -26.76
C GLY A 23 12.76 5.47 -25.75
N GLU A 24 12.79 4.45 -24.91
CA GLU A 24 13.83 4.21 -23.92
C GLU A 24 14.14 2.70 -23.89
N SER A 25 15.44 2.36 -23.94
CA SER A 25 15.87 0.96 -23.83
C SER A 25 15.75 0.44 -22.39
N LEU A 26 15.60 -0.87 -22.25
CA LEU A 26 15.89 -1.55 -20.98
C LEU A 26 17.37 -1.33 -20.59
N PRO A 27 17.71 -1.52 -19.30
CA PRO A 27 19.10 -1.41 -18.83
C PRO A 27 20.01 -2.40 -19.61
N LEU A 28 20.99 -1.91 -20.33
CA LEU A 28 21.90 -2.72 -21.12
C LEU A 28 23.24 -2.87 -20.39
N PRO A 29 23.60 -4.05 -19.87
CA PRO A 29 24.90 -4.29 -19.27
C PRO A 29 26.04 -4.04 -20.28
N ASP A 30 26.96 -3.14 -19.93
CA ASP A 30 28.05 -2.67 -20.81
C ASP A 30 27.59 -2.27 -22.24
N GLY A 31 26.33 -1.81 -22.38
CA GLY A 31 25.74 -1.45 -23.66
C GLY A 31 25.44 -2.65 -24.58
N ASN A 32 25.43 -3.88 -24.06
CA ASN A 32 25.15 -5.10 -24.83
C ASN A 32 23.69 -5.18 -25.27
N ARG A 33 23.44 -4.82 -26.51
CA ARG A 33 22.10 -4.83 -27.13
C ARG A 33 21.50 -6.22 -27.31
N ASN A 34 22.34 -7.27 -27.28
CA ASN A 34 21.91 -8.66 -27.40
C ASN A 34 21.64 -9.32 -26.04
N TYR A 35 21.75 -8.57 -24.94
CA TYR A 35 21.61 -9.13 -23.59
C TYR A 35 20.28 -9.85 -23.37
N TYR A 36 19.19 -9.27 -23.85
CA TYR A 36 17.84 -9.85 -23.68
C TYR A 36 17.48 -10.91 -24.71
N GLY A 37 18.29 -11.13 -25.74
CA GLY A 37 17.97 -12.04 -26.83
C GLY A 37 16.80 -11.60 -27.72
N ASP A 38 16.30 -10.37 -27.54
CA ASP A 38 15.17 -9.79 -28.24
C ASP A 38 15.58 -8.49 -28.94
N ALA A 39 15.13 -8.30 -30.18
CA ALA A 39 15.43 -7.10 -30.95
C ALA A 39 14.70 -5.86 -30.43
N TYR A 40 13.57 -6.05 -29.72
CA TYR A 40 12.71 -5.00 -29.19
C TYR A 40 12.89 -4.82 -27.68
N TYR A 41 14.11 -4.61 -27.24
CA TYR A 41 14.49 -4.37 -25.84
C TYR A 41 14.20 -2.95 -25.34
N TYR A 42 13.27 -2.24 -25.95
CA TYR A 42 12.90 -0.86 -25.63
C TYR A 42 11.39 -0.67 -25.54
N SER A 43 10.99 0.26 -24.69
CA SER A 43 9.64 0.81 -24.68
C SER A 43 9.56 2.03 -25.56
N GLY A 44 8.37 2.34 -26.07
CA GLY A 44 8.22 3.50 -26.93
C GLY A 44 6.80 4.04 -26.97
N CYS A 45 6.67 5.20 -27.66
CA CYS A 45 5.38 5.82 -27.88
C CYS A 45 5.28 6.43 -29.29
N VAL A 46 4.06 6.54 -29.77
CA VAL A 46 3.70 7.19 -31.02
C VAL A 46 2.86 8.43 -30.71
N TYR A 47 3.31 9.57 -31.16
CA TYR A 47 2.56 10.82 -31.02
C TYR A 47 1.55 11.00 -32.15
N GLY A 48 0.47 11.69 -31.83
CA GLY A 48 -0.47 12.19 -32.84
C GLY A 48 0.16 13.27 -33.73
N ASN A 49 -0.43 13.47 -34.90
CA ASN A 49 0.03 14.46 -35.89
C ASN A 49 -0.29 15.93 -35.52
N SER A 50 -0.78 16.18 -34.29
CA SER A 50 -1.10 17.52 -33.82
C SER A 50 0.05 18.12 -33.00
N SER A 51 0.13 19.44 -32.95
CA SER A 51 1.07 20.18 -32.10
C SER A 51 0.82 20.04 -30.60
N LEU A 52 -0.22 19.33 -30.19
CA LEU A 52 -0.59 19.12 -28.79
C LEU A 52 0.27 18.06 -28.09
N ASN A 53 1.20 17.41 -28.81
CA ASN A 53 2.09 16.36 -28.28
C ASN A 53 1.34 15.23 -27.55
N ARG A 54 0.17 14.85 -28.04
CA ARG A 54 -0.64 13.78 -27.47
C ARG A 54 -0.12 12.43 -27.92
N ILE A 55 0.19 11.55 -26.94
CA ILE A 55 0.58 10.18 -27.21
C ILE A 55 -0.67 9.38 -27.62
N ARG A 56 -0.62 8.72 -28.77
CA ARG A 56 -1.70 7.87 -29.31
C ARG A 56 -1.48 6.40 -29.05
N GLU A 57 -0.23 6.00 -28.89
CA GLU A 57 0.11 4.61 -28.69
C GLU A 57 1.37 4.50 -27.83
N THR A 58 1.37 3.58 -26.88
CA THR A 58 2.54 3.22 -26.10
C THR A 58 2.74 1.71 -26.15
N TYR A 59 3.98 1.29 -26.27
CA TYR A 59 4.35 -0.11 -26.26
C TYR A 59 5.54 -0.35 -25.32
N GLY A 60 5.51 -1.47 -24.63
CA GLY A 60 6.61 -1.97 -23.82
C GLY A 60 7.55 -2.83 -24.66
N PRO A 61 8.67 -3.28 -24.08
CA PRO A 61 9.62 -4.16 -24.74
C PRO A 61 9.01 -5.52 -25.05
N GLY A 62 9.61 -6.20 -26.05
CA GLY A 62 9.31 -7.59 -26.42
C GLY A 62 8.78 -7.75 -27.84
N ALA A 63 9.43 -8.62 -28.63
CA ALA A 63 9.04 -8.95 -30.00
C ALA A 63 7.60 -9.47 -30.05
N ALA A 64 7.22 -10.36 -29.11
CA ALA A 64 5.88 -10.92 -29.06
C ALA A 64 4.75 -9.87 -28.98
N TRP A 65 4.99 -8.73 -28.35
CA TRP A 65 4.01 -7.63 -28.31
C TRP A 65 4.00 -6.81 -29.61
N ILE A 66 5.18 -6.41 -30.08
CA ILE A 66 5.32 -5.56 -31.26
C ILE A 66 4.79 -6.28 -32.52
N GLU A 67 5.20 -7.53 -32.74
CA GLU A 67 4.83 -8.32 -33.90
C GLU A 67 3.34 -8.68 -33.92
N ASN A 68 2.73 -8.82 -32.75
CA ASN A 68 1.27 -9.06 -32.61
C ASN A 68 0.45 -7.75 -32.49
N GLY A 69 1.07 -6.58 -32.64
CA GLY A 69 0.39 -5.28 -32.57
C GLY A 69 -0.23 -4.98 -31.19
N LYS A 70 0.38 -5.51 -30.13
CA LYS A 70 -0.07 -5.39 -28.75
C LYS A 70 0.53 -4.16 -28.09
N SER A 71 -0.26 -3.12 -28.00
CA SER A 71 0.10 -1.81 -27.46
C SER A 71 -1.09 -1.20 -26.75
N VAL A 72 -0.82 -0.28 -25.84
CA VAL A 72 -1.86 0.55 -25.24
C VAL A 72 -2.16 1.71 -26.20
N LYS A 73 -3.40 1.80 -26.65
CA LYS A 73 -3.87 2.83 -27.61
C LYS A 73 -4.73 3.86 -26.92
N THR A 74 -4.49 5.12 -27.21
CA THR A 74 -5.28 6.24 -26.68
C THR A 74 -5.86 7.05 -27.84
N GLU A 75 -7.18 7.11 -27.91
CA GLU A 75 -7.92 7.95 -28.84
C GLU A 75 -8.45 9.17 -28.10
N TYR A 76 -8.27 10.34 -28.69
CA TYR A 76 -8.77 11.60 -28.12
C TYR A 76 -10.03 12.01 -28.87
N LEU A 77 -11.12 11.98 -28.17
CA LEU A 77 -12.47 12.17 -28.66
C LEU A 77 -13.14 13.36 -27.95
N ILE A 78 -14.35 13.66 -28.33
CA ILE A 78 -15.26 14.57 -27.62
C ILE A 78 -16.49 13.78 -27.19
N ASN A 79 -17.18 14.23 -26.13
CA ASN A 79 -18.43 13.59 -25.71
C ASN A 79 -19.54 13.75 -26.73
N ALA A 80 -20.50 12.85 -26.66
CA ALA A 80 -21.74 12.87 -27.42
C ALA A 80 -22.96 12.93 -26.47
N ASP A 81 -24.13 13.17 -27.01
CA ASP A 81 -25.41 13.19 -26.27
C ASP A 81 -26.02 11.80 -26.07
N SER A 82 -25.38 10.75 -26.60
CA SER A 82 -25.85 9.36 -26.50
C SER A 82 -24.72 8.35 -26.62
N GLY A 83 -25.00 7.08 -26.23
CA GLY A 83 -24.09 5.96 -26.36
C GLY A 83 -22.89 6.02 -25.38
N GLU A 84 -21.79 5.34 -25.76
CA GLU A 84 -20.60 5.21 -24.91
C GLU A 84 -19.88 6.52 -24.63
N LEU A 85 -20.10 7.54 -25.44
CA LEU A 85 -19.51 8.88 -25.28
C LEU A 85 -20.42 9.85 -24.52
N SER A 86 -21.58 9.41 -24.04
CA SER A 86 -22.44 10.26 -23.21
C SER A 86 -21.94 10.35 -21.76
N CYS A 87 -22.14 11.51 -21.15
CA CYS A 87 -21.77 11.76 -19.77
C CYS A 87 -22.92 12.47 -19.03
N ALA A 88 -23.34 11.97 -17.88
CA ALA A 88 -24.35 12.65 -17.08
C ALA A 88 -23.75 13.90 -16.41
N GLU A 89 -24.51 14.97 -16.42
CA GLU A 89 -24.16 16.23 -15.78
C GLU A 89 -24.61 16.22 -14.31
N PHE A 90 -23.64 16.13 -13.42
CA PHE A 90 -23.85 16.21 -11.98
C PHE A 90 -23.21 17.48 -11.42
N ARG A 91 -23.92 18.12 -10.47
CA ARG A 91 -23.43 19.27 -9.70
C ARG A 91 -23.65 19.04 -8.22
N ALA A 92 -22.80 19.64 -7.39
CA ALA A 92 -22.92 19.59 -5.94
C ALA A 92 -23.06 20.99 -5.37
N GLU A 93 -24.07 21.18 -4.51
CA GLU A 93 -24.34 22.45 -3.83
C GLU A 93 -24.36 22.24 -2.32
N ASP A 94 -23.98 23.28 -1.57
CA ASP A 94 -24.20 23.31 -0.13
C ASP A 94 -25.68 23.56 0.19
N ASN A 95 -26.23 22.77 1.11
CA ASN A 95 -27.59 22.90 1.59
C ASN A 95 -27.61 22.85 3.13
N GLY A 96 -27.07 23.90 3.75
CA GLY A 96 -26.88 23.94 5.21
C GLY A 96 -25.87 22.91 5.68
N GLU A 97 -26.31 21.98 6.53
CA GLU A 97 -25.48 20.89 7.05
C GLU A 97 -25.34 19.68 6.07
N ASP A 98 -26.02 19.72 4.91
CA ASP A 98 -26.03 18.66 3.93
C ASP A 98 -25.37 19.11 2.62
N VAL A 99 -24.98 18.14 1.79
CA VAL A 99 -24.60 18.35 0.39
C VAL A 99 -25.74 17.88 -0.48
N ARG A 100 -26.17 18.73 -1.40
CA ARG A 100 -27.17 18.38 -2.41
C ARG A 100 -26.48 17.97 -3.69
N LEU A 101 -26.77 16.77 -4.16
CA LEU A 101 -26.42 16.29 -5.50
C LEU A 101 -27.55 16.66 -6.45
N ILE A 102 -27.23 17.24 -7.59
CA ILE A 102 -28.18 17.59 -8.65
C ILE A 102 -27.71 16.91 -9.94
N ARG A 103 -28.64 16.23 -10.62
CA ARG A 103 -28.44 15.74 -11.98
C ARG A 103 -29.28 16.57 -12.94
N SER A 104 -28.62 17.31 -13.85
CA SER A 104 -29.28 18.23 -14.78
C SER A 104 -29.68 17.56 -16.11
N GLY A 105 -29.12 16.37 -16.39
CA GLY A 105 -29.30 15.67 -17.65
C GLY A 105 -27.99 15.04 -18.14
N LEU A 106 -27.68 15.24 -19.40
CA LEU A 106 -26.41 14.87 -20.03
C LEU A 106 -25.69 16.15 -20.45
N TYR A 107 -24.37 16.12 -20.45
CA TYR A 107 -23.56 17.16 -21.10
C TYR A 107 -23.88 17.22 -22.58
N ALA A 108 -24.00 18.43 -23.14
CA ALA A 108 -24.18 18.61 -24.57
C ALA A 108 -22.96 18.06 -25.35
N ALA A 109 -23.20 17.61 -26.58
CA ALA A 109 -22.14 17.09 -27.42
C ALA A 109 -21.03 18.14 -27.65
N GLY A 110 -19.77 17.76 -27.45
CA GLY A 110 -18.60 18.62 -27.65
C GLY A 110 -18.19 19.45 -26.42
N GLU A 111 -18.87 19.33 -25.29
CA GLU A 111 -18.50 20.05 -24.05
C GLU A 111 -17.36 19.42 -23.27
N LEU A 112 -17.11 18.11 -23.47
CA LEU A 112 -16.08 17.39 -22.72
C LEU A 112 -15.04 16.78 -23.65
N SER A 113 -13.80 16.77 -23.19
CA SER A 113 -12.74 15.94 -23.78
C SER A 113 -12.85 14.52 -23.28
N VAL A 114 -12.71 13.55 -24.20
CA VAL A 114 -12.76 12.12 -23.85
C VAL A 114 -11.48 11.46 -24.34
N ALA A 115 -10.78 10.76 -23.44
CA ALA A 115 -9.71 9.85 -23.80
C ALA A 115 -10.23 8.42 -23.69
N ARG A 116 -10.21 7.69 -24.82
CA ARG A 116 -10.49 6.27 -24.88
C ARG A 116 -9.17 5.52 -24.90
N THR A 117 -8.88 4.81 -23.81
CA THR A 117 -7.67 3.98 -23.70
C THR A 117 -8.06 2.52 -23.85
N THR A 118 -7.35 1.81 -24.73
CA THR A 118 -7.50 0.36 -24.95
C THR A 118 -6.17 -0.28 -24.60
N ASP A 119 -6.19 -1.27 -23.68
CA ASP A 119 -5.00 -2.03 -23.30
C ASP A 119 -4.60 -3.05 -24.38
N GLU A 120 -3.51 -3.78 -24.15
CA GLU A 120 -2.95 -4.77 -25.07
C GLU A 120 -3.92 -5.93 -25.37
N ASP A 121 -4.88 -6.20 -24.47
CA ASP A 121 -5.89 -7.24 -24.61
C ASP A 121 -7.29 -6.70 -24.94
N GLY A 122 -7.36 -5.44 -25.37
CA GLY A 122 -8.58 -4.82 -25.87
C GLY A 122 -9.54 -4.34 -24.78
N LYS A 123 -9.12 -4.25 -23.51
CA LYS A 123 -9.94 -3.70 -22.43
C LYS A 123 -10.02 -2.19 -22.54
N VAL A 124 -11.21 -1.63 -22.46
CA VAL A 124 -11.48 -0.22 -22.78
C VAL A 124 -11.83 0.57 -21.53
N VAL A 125 -11.20 1.75 -21.40
CA VAL A 125 -11.50 2.76 -20.38
C VAL A 125 -11.69 4.10 -21.05
N TYR A 126 -12.78 4.79 -20.72
CA TYR A 126 -13.01 6.18 -21.11
C TYR A 126 -12.79 7.10 -19.91
N THR A 127 -12.09 8.19 -20.12
CA THR A 127 -11.93 9.28 -19.15
C THR A 127 -12.50 10.56 -19.74
N PHE A 128 -13.48 11.14 -19.04
CA PHE A 128 -14.14 12.38 -19.46
C PHE A 128 -13.64 13.52 -18.59
N THR A 129 -13.12 14.55 -19.23
CA THR A 129 -12.61 15.75 -18.56
C THR A 129 -13.28 17.00 -19.13
N ASP A 130 -13.50 17.98 -18.27
CA ASP A 130 -13.93 19.30 -18.72
C ASP A 130 -12.76 20.07 -19.36
N PHE A 131 -13.03 21.29 -19.83
CA PHE A 131 -12.03 22.15 -20.46
C PHE A 131 -10.98 22.70 -19.47
N GLU A 132 -11.23 22.62 -18.16
CA GLU A 132 -10.24 22.94 -17.13
C GLU A 132 -9.35 21.72 -16.78
N GLY A 133 -9.61 20.55 -17.36
CA GLY A 133 -8.89 19.31 -17.12
C GLY A 133 -9.37 18.52 -15.90
N LYS A 134 -10.51 18.86 -15.30
CA LYS A 134 -11.09 18.11 -14.18
C LYS A 134 -11.70 16.81 -14.68
N LEU A 135 -11.35 15.71 -14.06
CA LEU A 135 -11.91 14.38 -14.35
C LEU A 135 -13.33 14.29 -13.78
N LEU A 136 -14.31 14.16 -14.68
CA LEU A 136 -15.74 14.07 -14.30
C LEU A 136 -16.26 12.64 -14.27
N LEU A 137 -15.82 11.80 -15.21
CA LEU A 137 -16.27 10.41 -15.34
C LEU A 137 -15.10 9.51 -15.77
N THR A 138 -14.96 8.40 -15.07
CA THR A 138 -14.22 7.23 -15.57
C THR A 138 -15.21 6.12 -15.86
N ARG A 139 -15.32 5.74 -17.14
CA ARG A 139 -16.12 4.62 -17.61
C ARG A 139 -15.23 3.45 -17.97
N ARG A 140 -15.37 2.34 -17.26
CA ARG A 140 -14.67 1.08 -17.58
C ARG A 140 -15.66 0.13 -18.23
N MET A 141 -15.26 -0.53 -19.31
CA MET A 141 -16.14 -1.41 -20.05
C MET A 141 -15.91 -2.87 -19.65
N ASN A 142 -16.98 -3.55 -19.20
CA ASN A 142 -17.01 -5.00 -19.04
C ASN A 142 -17.81 -5.60 -20.22
N GLY A 143 -17.13 -5.89 -21.33
CA GLY A 143 -17.79 -6.13 -22.61
C GLY A 143 -18.53 -4.85 -23.06
N THR A 144 -19.86 -4.93 -23.15
CA THR A 144 -20.73 -3.79 -23.49
C THR A 144 -21.28 -3.06 -22.26
N GLU A 145 -21.04 -3.58 -21.05
CA GLU A 145 -21.57 -3.01 -19.81
C GLU A 145 -20.65 -1.91 -19.26
N PRO A 146 -21.15 -0.67 -19.09
CA PRO A 146 -20.37 0.40 -18.50
C PRO A 146 -20.34 0.30 -16.95
N HIS A 147 -19.18 0.53 -16.38
CA HIS A 147 -18.94 0.72 -14.96
C HIS A 147 -18.48 2.16 -14.72
N ASP A 148 -19.43 3.03 -14.46
CA ASP A 148 -19.25 4.46 -14.39
C ASP A 148 -18.89 4.94 -12.98
N THR A 149 -17.81 5.68 -12.84
CA THR A 149 -17.47 6.38 -11.60
C THR A 149 -17.43 7.88 -11.87
N TYR A 150 -18.38 8.62 -11.31
CA TYR A 150 -18.44 10.08 -11.42
C TYR A 150 -17.73 10.77 -10.25
N ILE A 151 -17.03 11.85 -10.56
CA ILE A 151 -16.48 12.78 -9.58
C ILE A 151 -17.20 14.09 -9.76
N VAL A 152 -17.92 14.52 -8.71
CA VAL A 152 -18.74 15.74 -8.71
C VAL A 152 -18.02 16.80 -7.92
N TYR A 153 -17.86 17.95 -8.55
CA TYR A 153 -17.21 19.12 -7.97
C TYR A 153 -18.23 20.21 -7.64
N ASP A 154 -17.85 21.12 -6.74
CA ASP A 154 -18.57 22.36 -6.56
C ASP A 154 -18.01 23.47 -7.47
N ASP A 155 -18.60 24.65 -7.38
CA ASP A 155 -18.23 25.85 -8.12
C ASP A 155 -16.81 26.37 -7.84
N ARG A 156 -16.20 25.94 -6.71
CA ARG A 156 -14.80 26.21 -6.39
C ARG A 156 -13.83 25.14 -6.90
N GLY A 157 -14.35 24.11 -7.57
CA GLY A 157 -13.54 22.99 -8.07
C GLY A 157 -13.11 21.99 -6.99
N ARG A 158 -13.76 22.00 -5.81
CA ARG A 158 -13.50 21.00 -4.77
C ARG A 158 -14.34 19.75 -5.01
N LYS A 159 -13.73 18.58 -4.83
CA LYS A 159 -14.41 17.29 -4.97
C LYS A 159 -15.43 17.11 -3.84
N ARG A 160 -16.71 17.08 -4.15
CA ARG A 160 -17.78 16.98 -3.16
C ARG A 160 -18.34 15.57 -3.04
N ILE A 161 -18.51 14.91 -4.16
CA ILE A 161 -19.14 13.58 -4.20
C ILE A 161 -18.37 12.70 -5.18
N VAL A 162 -18.21 11.41 -4.84
CA VAL A 162 -17.84 10.38 -5.80
C VAL A 162 -18.98 9.38 -5.85
N LEU A 163 -19.50 9.12 -7.05
CA LEU A 163 -20.55 8.15 -7.32
C LEU A 163 -19.92 6.94 -8.00
N PRO A 164 -19.72 5.83 -7.29
CA PRO A 164 -19.27 4.57 -7.88
C PRO A 164 -20.37 3.95 -8.78
N PRO A 165 -20.05 2.88 -9.53
CA PRO A 165 -20.94 2.35 -10.55
C PRO A 165 -22.36 2.03 -10.10
N LEU A 166 -22.56 1.39 -8.95
CA LEU A 166 -23.92 1.12 -8.43
C LEU A 166 -24.70 2.40 -8.08
N ALA A 167 -24.03 3.43 -7.57
CA ALA A 167 -24.67 4.71 -7.34
C ALA A 167 -25.06 5.41 -8.66
N ALA A 168 -24.17 5.35 -9.66
CA ALA A 168 -24.42 5.93 -10.97
C ALA A 168 -25.61 5.26 -11.67
N ASP A 169 -25.75 3.95 -11.56
CA ASP A 169 -26.86 3.18 -12.14
C ASP A 169 -28.21 3.49 -11.50
N GLU A 170 -28.24 3.76 -10.18
CA GLU A 170 -29.49 4.05 -9.48
C GLU A 170 -29.93 5.52 -9.59
N LEU A 171 -28.96 6.45 -9.77
CA LEU A 171 -29.23 7.89 -9.84
C LEU A 171 -29.40 8.41 -11.28
N THR A 172 -30.33 7.79 -12.03
CA THR A 172 -30.52 8.07 -13.46
C THR A 172 -31.54 9.17 -13.77
N ALA A 173 -32.43 9.52 -12.84
CA ALA A 173 -33.45 10.54 -13.04
C ALA A 173 -32.84 11.96 -13.00
N THR A 174 -33.39 12.89 -13.79
CA THR A 174 -33.15 14.32 -13.63
C THR A 174 -33.83 14.79 -12.36
N ALA A 175 -33.08 14.92 -11.29
CA ALA A 175 -33.55 15.18 -9.95
C ALA A 175 -32.45 15.74 -9.04
N SER A 176 -32.82 16.05 -7.81
CA SER A 176 -31.85 16.41 -6.76
C SER A 176 -32.04 15.53 -5.52
N TRP A 177 -30.92 15.20 -4.87
CA TRP A 177 -30.90 14.37 -3.67
C TRP A 177 -30.05 15.03 -2.57
N GLY A 178 -30.58 15.06 -1.35
CA GLY A 178 -29.73 15.33 -0.18
C GLY A 178 -28.85 14.13 0.14
N CYS A 179 -27.58 14.34 0.34
CA CYS A 179 -26.63 13.24 0.59
C CYS A 179 -26.90 12.51 1.91
N ASN A 180 -27.46 13.23 2.90
CA ASN A 180 -27.87 12.66 4.19
C ASN A 180 -29.24 11.98 4.17
N SER A 181 -30.05 12.20 3.15
CA SER A 181 -31.40 11.62 3.02
C SER A 181 -31.48 10.49 1.99
N SER A 182 -30.65 10.52 0.96
CA SER A 182 -30.64 9.50 -0.12
C SER A 182 -30.03 8.19 0.36
N GLU A 183 -30.83 7.12 0.34
CA GLU A 183 -30.33 5.77 0.70
C GLU A 183 -29.24 5.28 -0.27
N VAL A 184 -29.33 5.64 -1.55
CA VAL A 184 -28.32 5.31 -2.57
C VAL A 184 -26.97 5.96 -2.24
N ILE A 185 -26.98 7.27 -1.95
CA ILE A 185 -25.73 8.00 -1.62
C ILE A 185 -25.20 7.55 -0.26
N LYS A 186 -26.06 7.26 0.71
CA LYS A 186 -25.62 6.69 1.99
C LYS A 186 -24.91 5.36 1.80
N LYS A 187 -25.44 4.51 0.94
CA LYS A 187 -24.98 3.15 0.74
C LYS A 187 -23.71 3.09 -0.12
N TYR A 188 -23.61 3.89 -1.16
CA TYR A 188 -22.57 3.76 -2.18
C TYR A 188 -21.69 5.00 -2.36
N GLY A 189 -22.18 6.20 -2.01
CA GLY A 189 -21.49 7.44 -2.30
C GLY A 189 -20.39 7.80 -1.31
N TYR A 190 -19.37 8.49 -1.81
CA TYR A 190 -18.40 9.22 -0.99
C TYR A 190 -18.81 10.69 -0.97
N VAL A 191 -18.91 11.30 0.20
CA VAL A 191 -19.30 12.70 0.36
C VAL A 191 -18.25 13.44 1.16
N TYR A 192 -17.94 14.67 0.74
CA TYR A 192 -16.97 15.54 1.39
C TYR A 192 -17.60 16.90 1.66
N ARG A 193 -17.40 17.43 2.88
CA ARG A 193 -17.73 18.80 3.25
C ARG A 193 -16.46 19.54 3.62
N TYR A 194 -16.46 20.82 3.31
CA TYR A 194 -15.32 21.70 3.52
C TYR A 194 -15.72 22.92 4.32
N ASP A 195 -14.77 23.48 5.05
CA ASP A 195 -14.92 24.79 5.67
C ASP A 195 -14.59 25.94 4.69
N GLY A 196 -14.63 27.16 5.20
CA GLY A 196 -14.31 28.37 4.42
C GLY A 196 -12.83 28.48 4.01
N ARG A 197 -11.96 27.64 4.55
CA ARG A 197 -10.52 27.56 4.22
C ARG A 197 -10.16 26.35 3.35
N ASP A 198 -11.18 25.71 2.75
CA ASP A 198 -11.07 24.53 1.89
C ASP A 198 -10.50 23.27 2.59
N ARG A 199 -10.60 23.18 3.93
CA ARG A 199 -10.22 21.99 4.69
C ARG A 199 -11.42 21.04 4.79
N VAL A 200 -11.19 19.73 4.69
CA VAL A 200 -12.22 18.70 4.83
C VAL A 200 -12.69 18.64 6.29
N ILE A 201 -13.91 19.09 6.59
CA ILE A 201 -14.50 19.03 7.93
C ILE A 201 -15.32 17.75 8.15
N GLU A 202 -15.77 17.13 7.06
CA GLU A 202 -16.52 15.89 7.10
C GLU A 202 -16.23 15.04 5.87
N LYS A 203 -16.01 13.74 6.08
CA LYS A 203 -15.85 12.74 5.03
C LYS A 203 -16.72 11.55 5.32
N LYS A 204 -17.61 11.21 4.38
CA LYS A 204 -18.43 10.02 4.45
C LYS A 204 -17.96 8.98 3.47
N LEU A 205 -17.81 7.74 3.91
CA LEU A 205 -17.53 6.57 3.10
C LEU A 205 -18.83 5.78 2.84
N PRO A 206 -18.91 4.99 1.77
CA PRO A 206 -20.03 4.11 1.48
C PRO A 206 -20.45 3.26 2.69
N GLY A 207 -21.73 3.29 3.05
CA GLY A 207 -22.28 2.49 4.16
C GLY A 207 -21.77 2.84 5.56
N CYS A 208 -20.96 3.89 5.71
CA CYS A 208 -20.41 4.31 7.00
C CYS A 208 -21.02 5.63 7.48
N ASP A 209 -20.99 5.82 8.78
CA ASP A 209 -21.25 7.15 9.36
C ASP A 209 -20.12 8.12 8.99
N PRO A 210 -20.42 9.43 8.89
CA PRO A 210 -19.41 10.43 8.56
C PRO A 210 -18.25 10.46 9.58
N VAL A 211 -17.07 10.77 9.10
CA VAL A 211 -15.91 11.11 9.93
C VAL A 211 -15.82 12.63 10.02
N HIS A 212 -15.80 13.17 11.23
CA HIS A 212 -15.68 14.60 11.50
C HIS A 212 -14.23 14.98 11.80
N PHE A 213 -13.86 16.19 11.39
CA PHE A 213 -12.53 16.78 11.60
C PHE A 213 -12.66 18.19 12.16
N VAL A 214 -11.79 18.54 13.09
CA VAL A 214 -11.67 19.89 13.66
C VAL A 214 -10.21 20.32 13.57
N TYR A 215 -10.00 21.54 13.12
CA TYR A 215 -8.67 22.11 12.90
C TYR A 215 -8.43 23.34 13.73
N ASP A 216 -7.15 23.58 14.08
CA ASP A 216 -6.73 24.81 14.68
C ASP A 216 -6.52 25.94 13.62
N ARG A 217 -6.14 27.12 14.10
CA ARG A 217 -5.84 28.28 13.26
C ARG A 217 -4.69 28.04 12.26
N SER A 218 -3.79 27.13 12.56
CA SER A 218 -2.62 26.78 11.72
C SER A 218 -2.90 25.59 10.79
N ASP A 219 -4.17 25.24 10.55
CA ASP A 219 -4.63 24.15 9.69
C ASP A 219 -4.21 22.75 10.13
N ARG A 220 -3.85 22.57 11.42
CA ARG A 220 -3.52 21.28 11.98
C ARG A 220 -4.77 20.58 12.49
N LEU A 221 -4.87 19.28 12.25
CA LEU A 221 -5.97 18.45 12.72
C LEU A 221 -5.87 18.26 14.24
N ILE A 222 -6.77 18.84 14.99
CA ILE A 222 -6.79 18.76 16.47
C ILE A 222 -7.70 17.65 16.97
N LEU A 223 -8.87 17.46 16.32
CA LEU A 223 -9.82 16.42 16.71
C LEU A 223 -10.35 15.68 15.48
N LYS A 224 -10.58 14.38 15.66
CA LYS A 224 -11.21 13.51 14.67
C LYS A 224 -12.20 12.59 15.36
N GLN A 225 -13.35 12.34 14.72
CA GLN A 225 -14.36 11.44 15.26
C GLN A 225 -15.02 10.64 14.13
N ASN A 226 -14.92 9.32 14.16
CA ASN A 226 -15.67 8.44 13.27
C ASN A 226 -17.00 8.00 13.90
N GLY A 227 -17.81 7.23 13.19
CA GLY A 227 -19.12 6.78 13.68
C GLY A 227 -19.06 5.93 14.96
N ASN A 228 -18.05 5.06 15.11
CA ASN A 228 -17.87 4.27 16.33
C ASN A 228 -17.47 5.17 17.51
N ASN A 229 -16.53 6.07 17.28
CA ASN A 229 -16.14 7.06 18.31
C ASN A 229 -17.32 7.91 18.77
N ARG A 230 -18.28 8.26 17.87
CA ARG A 230 -19.50 8.97 18.26
C ARG A 230 -20.42 8.14 19.16
N LYS A 231 -20.58 6.84 18.85
CA LYS A 231 -21.36 5.91 19.68
C LYS A 231 -20.76 5.76 21.07
N ASP A 232 -19.43 5.76 21.15
CA ASP A 232 -18.69 5.63 22.40
C ASP A 232 -18.54 6.98 23.14
N GLY A 233 -18.99 8.11 22.55
CA GLY A 233 -18.87 9.44 23.13
C GLY A 233 -17.44 9.94 23.25
N VAL A 234 -16.55 9.54 22.33
CA VAL A 234 -15.13 9.89 22.37
C VAL A 234 -14.68 10.59 21.10
N TRP A 235 -13.66 11.44 21.22
CA TRP A 235 -12.91 12.02 20.12
C TRP A 235 -11.49 11.50 20.14
N GLN A 236 -10.85 11.32 18.99
CA GLN A 236 -9.41 11.23 18.85
C GLN A 236 -8.84 12.64 18.87
N TYR A 237 -7.83 12.92 19.69
CA TYR A 237 -7.18 14.22 19.76
C TYR A 237 -5.71 14.14 19.39
N TYR A 238 -5.18 15.25 18.88
CA TYR A 238 -3.82 15.39 18.41
C TYR A 238 -3.22 16.68 18.97
N GLN A 239 -1.99 16.61 19.43
CA GLN A 239 -1.22 17.76 19.89
C GLN A 239 0.09 17.84 19.10
N TYR A 240 0.51 19.04 18.77
CA TYR A 240 1.65 19.28 17.89
C TYR A 240 2.66 20.22 18.54
N ASP A 241 3.95 20.04 18.22
CA ASP A 241 5.00 20.99 18.61
C ASP A 241 5.04 22.23 17.68
N GLY A 242 5.99 23.12 17.95
CA GLY A 242 6.19 24.35 17.17
C GLY A 242 6.63 24.14 15.72
N LEU A 243 7.10 22.93 15.37
CA LEU A 243 7.46 22.54 14.02
C LEU A 243 6.33 21.79 13.30
N GLY A 244 5.17 21.60 13.95
CA GLY A 244 4.03 20.89 13.40
C GLY A 244 4.15 19.36 13.45
N ARG A 245 5.07 18.82 14.25
CA ARG A 245 5.20 17.38 14.47
C ARG A 245 4.22 16.93 15.56
N GLU A 246 3.56 15.80 15.36
CA GLU A 246 2.66 15.21 16.34
C GLU A 246 3.46 14.73 17.57
N VAL A 247 3.12 15.25 18.73
CA VAL A 247 3.77 14.92 20.00
C VAL A 247 2.89 14.08 20.91
N ILE A 248 1.57 14.26 20.87
CA ILE A 248 0.62 13.43 21.61
C ILE A 248 -0.57 13.12 20.73
N TRP A 249 -0.95 11.86 20.71
CA TRP A 249 -2.21 11.36 20.15
C TRP A 249 -2.93 10.50 21.18
N GLY A 250 -4.27 10.65 21.26
CA GLY A 250 -5.03 9.89 22.21
C GLY A 250 -6.53 10.00 22.02
N VAL A 251 -7.30 9.62 23.05
CA VAL A 251 -8.75 9.69 23.08
C VAL A 251 -9.24 10.66 24.16
N LEU A 252 -10.28 11.38 23.84
CA LEU A 252 -10.89 12.41 24.68
C LEU A 252 -12.40 12.11 24.80
N PRO A 253 -12.90 11.64 25.96
CA PRO A 253 -14.33 11.55 26.23
C PRO A 253 -14.97 12.95 26.19
N SER A 254 -15.94 13.14 25.29
CA SER A 254 -16.66 14.40 25.18
C SER A 254 -17.95 14.23 24.39
N SER A 255 -19.02 14.87 24.86
CA SER A 255 -20.29 15.03 24.17
C SER A 255 -20.35 16.29 23.29
N THR A 256 -19.33 17.11 23.30
CA THR A 256 -19.24 18.36 22.51
C THR A 256 -19.27 18.05 21.02
N GLY A 257 -20.12 18.76 20.29
CA GLY A 257 -20.28 18.60 18.85
C GLY A 257 -19.11 19.17 18.05
N ARG A 258 -19.02 18.79 16.76
CA ARG A 258 -17.96 19.29 15.86
C ARG A 258 -17.92 20.81 15.77
N GLU A 259 -19.12 21.45 15.66
CA GLU A 259 -19.22 22.90 15.48
C GLU A 259 -18.79 23.67 16.71
N ASP A 260 -19.14 23.17 17.90
CA ASP A 260 -18.70 23.78 19.16
C ASP A 260 -17.18 23.68 19.30
N TRP A 261 -16.61 22.52 18.95
CA TRP A 261 -15.16 22.35 18.91
C TRP A 261 -14.49 23.27 17.89
N GLU A 262 -15.08 23.45 16.71
CA GLU A 262 -14.59 24.39 15.70
C GLU A 262 -14.55 25.83 16.24
N VAL A 263 -15.57 26.26 16.96
CA VAL A 263 -15.58 27.61 17.59
C VAL A 263 -14.44 27.77 18.59
N ILE A 264 -14.15 26.72 19.38
CA ILE A 264 -13.07 26.74 20.37
C ILE A 264 -11.69 26.85 19.69
N PHE A 265 -11.45 26.11 18.60
CA PHE A 265 -10.12 26.00 18.00
C PHE A 265 -9.87 26.92 16.81
N ARG A 266 -10.90 27.50 16.21
CA ARG A 266 -10.80 28.32 15.00
C ARG A 266 -9.75 29.44 15.08
N ASP A 267 -9.66 30.11 16.23
CA ASP A 267 -8.75 31.23 16.47
C ASP A 267 -7.52 30.87 17.32
N THR A 268 -7.42 29.61 17.73
CA THR A 268 -6.36 29.11 18.62
C THR A 268 -5.26 28.42 17.81
N VAL A 269 -4.01 28.69 18.16
CA VAL A 269 -2.85 27.92 17.69
C VAL A 269 -2.41 26.98 18.80
N CYS A 270 -2.65 25.68 18.62
CA CYS A 270 -2.28 24.67 19.61
C CYS A 270 -0.84 24.22 19.39
N CYS A 271 0.10 24.72 20.17
CA CYS A 271 1.54 24.46 20.00
C CYS A 271 2.16 24.04 21.33
N GLU A 272 2.48 22.76 21.44
CA GLU A 272 3.05 22.18 22.65
C GLU A 272 4.58 22.35 22.68
N ARG A 273 5.10 22.49 23.87
CA ARG A 273 6.55 22.51 24.13
C ARG A 273 6.88 21.47 25.18
N PHE A 274 7.98 20.77 25.00
CA PHE A 274 8.54 19.94 26.05
C PHE A 274 9.16 20.82 27.13
N ILE A 275 8.65 20.72 28.35
CA ILE A 275 9.06 21.54 29.52
C ILE A 275 9.75 20.72 30.60
N GLY A 276 9.92 19.41 30.39
CA GLY A 276 10.53 18.49 31.34
C GLY A 276 9.51 17.65 32.11
N LEU A 277 9.99 16.57 32.67
CA LEU A 277 9.17 15.58 33.38
C LEU A 277 8.80 16.09 34.78
N GLY A 278 7.63 15.65 35.26
CA GLY A 278 7.16 15.94 36.62
C GLY A 278 6.30 17.19 36.74
N GLN A 279 5.97 17.87 35.68
CA GLN A 279 5.02 18.97 35.65
C GLN A 279 3.76 18.58 34.84
N ASP A 280 2.59 18.63 35.47
CA ASP A 280 1.23 18.65 34.88
C ASP A 280 0.72 17.39 34.18
N GLY A 281 1.26 16.19 34.39
CA GLY A 281 0.68 14.93 33.92
C GLY A 281 0.59 14.74 32.40
N ASN A 282 1.19 15.64 31.59
CA ASN A 282 1.15 15.63 30.13
C ASN A 282 2.46 15.11 29.50
N PHE A 283 3.09 14.11 30.15
CA PHE A 283 4.34 13.49 29.67
C PHE A 283 5.47 14.49 29.39
N GLY A 284 5.49 15.61 30.14
CA GLY A 284 6.50 16.67 30.00
C GLY A 284 6.17 17.72 28.94
N TYR A 285 5.05 17.64 28.27
CA TYR A 285 4.57 18.66 27.34
C TYR A 285 3.61 19.64 27.99
N THR A 286 3.55 20.87 27.47
CA THR A 286 2.47 21.83 27.77
C THR A 286 1.12 21.29 27.30
N ASN A 287 0.01 21.93 27.68
CA ASN A 287 -1.32 21.59 27.22
C ASN A 287 -2.01 22.86 26.69
N THR A 288 -1.52 23.40 25.57
CA THR A 288 -2.03 24.64 24.99
C THR A 288 -3.42 24.48 24.37
N ALA A 289 -3.80 23.25 23.96
CA ALA A 289 -5.14 22.92 23.52
C ALA A 289 -6.16 22.90 24.67
N ALA A 290 -5.69 23.03 25.94
CA ALA A 290 -6.53 23.05 27.15
C ALA A 290 -7.54 21.88 27.22
N PHE A 291 -7.16 20.71 26.72
CA PHE A 291 -7.98 19.51 26.87
C PHE A 291 -8.14 19.16 28.35
N ASN A 292 -9.32 18.66 28.71
CA ASN A 292 -9.63 18.29 30.08
C ASN A 292 -8.78 17.09 30.57
N GLU A 293 -8.80 16.85 31.88
CA GLU A 293 -8.02 15.80 32.53
C GLU A 293 -8.49 14.37 32.19
N SER A 294 -9.70 14.21 31.65
CA SER A 294 -10.26 12.89 31.33
C SER A 294 -9.71 12.29 30.02
N ARG A 295 -8.85 13.02 29.29
CA ARG A 295 -8.20 12.50 28.08
C ARG A 295 -7.23 11.36 28.41
N THR A 296 -7.12 10.40 27.50
CA THR A 296 -6.17 9.29 27.59
C THR A 296 -5.16 9.37 26.45
N PRO A 297 -3.90 9.76 26.72
CA PRO A 297 -2.84 9.67 25.72
C PRO A 297 -2.56 8.22 25.35
N LEU A 298 -2.52 7.93 24.04
CA LEU A 298 -2.20 6.61 23.52
C LEU A 298 -0.79 6.53 22.95
N ILE A 299 -0.33 7.59 22.30
CA ILE A 299 1.06 7.71 21.84
C ILE A 299 1.59 9.07 22.24
N VAL A 300 2.78 9.06 22.82
CA VAL A 300 3.57 10.27 23.11
C VAL A 300 4.91 10.15 22.41
N SER A 301 5.27 11.13 21.59
CA SER A 301 6.48 11.16 20.79
C SER A 301 7.41 12.28 21.24
N TYR A 302 8.69 11.98 21.41
CA TYR A 302 9.74 12.91 21.80
C TYR A 302 10.72 13.14 20.66
N TYR A 303 11.16 14.38 20.51
CA TYR A 303 12.05 14.79 19.42
C TYR A 303 13.24 15.57 19.95
N ASP A 304 14.32 15.59 19.18
CA ASP A 304 15.48 16.49 19.32
C ASP A 304 16.34 16.31 20.57
N SER A 305 15.91 15.57 21.56
CA SER A 305 16.65 15.38 22.82
C SER A 305 16.29 14.04 23.48
N TYR A 306 17.08 13.65 24.46
CA TYR A 306 16.85 12.46 25.28
C TYR A 306 16.40 12.83 26.73
N ALA A 307 15.94 14.03 26.95
CA ALA A 307 15.52 14.50 28.27
C ALA A 307 14.34 13.75 28.90
N PHE A 308 13.61 12.96 28.07
CA PHE A 308 12.52 12.09 28.50
C PHE A 308 13.00 10.73 29.08
N GLU A 309 14.28 10.37 28.96
CA GLU A 309 14.81 9.07 29.45
C GLU A 309 14.50 8.82 30.93
N ALA A 310 14.38 9.89 31.72
CA ALA A 310 14.01 9.80 33.14
C ALA A 310 12.53 9.33 33.37
N LEU A 311 11.69 9.20 32.31
CA LEU A 311 10.35 8.62 32.42
C LEU A 311 10.33 7.11 32.61
N SER A 312 11.45 6.44 32.41
CA SER A 312 11.50 4.99 32.32
C SER A 312 12.70 4.43 33.09
N ASP A 313 12.67 3.13 33.31
CA ASP A 313 13.74 2.36 33.90
C ASP A 313 15.08 2.52 33.15
N SER A 314 16.17 2.19 33.83
CA SER A 314 17.55 2.25 33.31
C SER A 314 17.77 1.50 31.97
N PHE A 315 16.86 0.62 31.60
CA PHE A 315 16.93 -0.15 30.34
C PHE A 315 16.72 0.66 29.06
N LEU A 316 16.13 1.85 29.15
CA LEU A 316 15.95 2.71 27.97
C LEU A 316 17.11 3.67 27.73
N THR A 317 18.08 3.69 28.61
CA THR A 317 19.27 4.53 28.48
C THR A 317 20.23 4.03 27.41
N TYR A 318 21.04 4.91 26.88
CA TYR A 318 22.08 4.58 25.91
C TYR A 318 23.08 3.57 26.48
N VAL A 319 23.33 2.50 25.73
CA VAL A 319 24.38 1.52 26.02
C VAL A 319 25.53 1.76 25.06
N ASP A 320 26.70 2.13 25.58
CA ASP A 320 27.87 2.34 24.74
C ASP A 320 28.40 1.01 24.19
N LYS A 321 28.30 0.87 22.87
CA LYS A 321 28.84 -0.26 22.09
C LYS A 321 29.77 0.33 21.02
N PRO A 322 31.08 0.43 21.29
CA PRO A 322 32.03 1.14 20.42
C PRO A 322 32.00 0.67 18.95
N ASP A 323 31.74 -0.62 18.70
CA ASP A 323 31.65 -1.19 17.36
C ASP A 323 30.48 -0.67 16.54
N PHE A 324 29.46 -0.12 17.17
CA PHE A 324 28.22 0.37 16.54
C PHE A 324 28.16 1.89 16.41
N GLY A 325 29.19 2.59 16.83
CA GLY A 325 29.28 4.05 16.76
C GLY A 325 28.90 4.74 18.08
N LYS A 326 28.93 6.06 18.07
CA LYS A 326 28.61 6.91 19.24
C LYS A 326 27.36 7.73 18.95
N ARG A 327 26.48 7.85 19.94
CA ARG A 327 25.30 8.72 19.85
C ARG A 327 25.71 10.20 19.79
N ILE A 328 24.87 10.97 19.09
CA ILE A 328 24.86 12.43 19.25
C ILE A 328 23.91 12.84 20.39
N GLU A 329 24.26 13.87 21.12
CA GLU A 329 23.46 14.32 22.28
C GLU A 329 22.18 15.08 21.87
N ARG A 330 22.17 15.72 20.72
CA ARG A 330 21.05 16.50 20.21
C ARG A 330 20.74 16.15 18.76
N PRO A 331 19.94 15.10 18.51
CA PRO A 331 19.57 14.67 17.16
C PRO A 331 18.44 15.53 16.59
N SER A 332 18.77 16.74 16.17
CA SER A 332 17.80 17.70 15.63
C SER A 332 16.96 17.12 14.48
N GLY A 333 15.65 17.33 14.52
CA GLY A 333 14.69 16.83 13.54
C GLY A 333 14.36 15.35 13.68
N LYS A 334 14.90 14.64 14.68
CA LYS A 334 14.72 13.19 14.83
C LYS A 334 13.75 12.83 15.95
N LEU A 335 12.98 11.76 15.73
CA LEU A 335 12.18 11.10 16.76
C LEU A 335 13.12 10.33 17.69
N THR A 336 13.21 10.74 18.94
CA THR A 336 14.15 10.14 19.92
C THR A 336 13.49 9.12 20.82
N GLY A 337 12.20 9.22 21.05
CA GLY A 337 11.48 8.23 21.84
C GLY A 337 9.98 8.28 21.70
N GLN A 338 9.35 7.20 22.11
CA GLN A 338 7.89 7.08 22.15
C GLN A 338 7.44 6.33 23.40
N VAL A 339 6.30 6.74 23.93
CA VAL A 339 5.51 6.00 24.91
C VAL A 339 4.23 5.58 24.23
N ILE A 340 3.91 4.29 24.23
CA ILE A 340 2.77 3.70 23.52
C ILE A 340 1.90 2.96 24.52
N ALA A 341 0.65 3.38 24.69
CA ALA A 341 -0.30 2.75 25.59
C ALA A 341 -0.97 1.54 24.91
N LEU A 342 -1.26 0.47 25.65
CA LEU A 342 -2.08 -0.63 25.16
C LEU A 342 -3.54 -0.21 25.05
N LEU A 343 -4.19 -0.48 23.92
CA LEU A 343 -5.57 -0.06 23.67
C LEU A 343 -6.59 -0.71 24.63
N ASN A 344 -6.35 -1.94 25.09
CA ASN A 344 -7.21 -2.65 26.03
C ASN A 344 -6.95 -2.28 27.50
N ASN A 345 -5.81 -1.69 27.82
CA ASN A 345 -5.45 -1.16 29.14
C ASN A 345 -4.43 -0.04 29.01
N PRO A 346 -4.86 1.23 28.82
CA PRO A 346 -3.96 2.37 28.58
C PRO A 346 -3.02 2.74 29.74
N GLU A 347 -3.24 2.18 30.92
CA GLU A 347 -2.30 2.34 32.05
C GLU A 347 -1.00 1.57 31.79
N LEU A 348 -1.07 0.51 31.01
CA LEU A 348 0.11 -0.25 30.59
C LEU A 348 0.72 0.38 29.36
N LYS A 349 2.01 0.67 29.42
CA LYS A 349 2.73 1.43 28.39
C LYS A 349 4.00 0.70 27.95
N GLU A 350 4.22 0.72 26.66
CA GLU A 350 5.48 0.32 26.04
C GLU A 350 6.32 1.57 25.78
N HIS A 351 7.63 1.42 25.87
CA HIS A 351 8.57 2.52 25.65
C HIS A 351 9.57 2.14 24.58
N VAL A 352 9.88 3.08 23.70
CA VAL A 352 10.89 2.91 22.65
C VAL A 352 11.79 4.14 22.64
N THR A 353 13.12 3.93 22.56
CA THR A 353 14.10 5.01 22.40
C THR A 353 15.00 4.73 21.21
N HIS A 354 15.29 5.76 20.41
CA HIS A 354 16.17 5.69 19.25
C HIS A 354 17.38 6.59 19.43
N TYR A 355 18.58 6.03 19.29
CA TYR A 355 19.84 6.76 19.36
C TYR A 355 20.46 6.89 17.99
N TYR A 356 20.97 8.07 17.71
CA TYR A 356 21.45 8.44 16.38
C TYR A 356 22.95 8.75 16.39
N ASP A 357 23.61 8.44 15.29
CA ASP A 357 24.98 8.89 15.03
C ASP A 357 25.02 10.33 14.48
N ASN A 358 26.22 10.84 14.24
CA ASN A 358 26.44 12.18 13.70
C ASN A 358 25.94 12.39 12.26
N ARG A 359 25.54 11.32 11.57
CA ARG A 359 24.90 11.36 10.23
C ARG A 359 23.38 11.24 10.34
N GLY A 360 22.82 11.15 11.53
CA GLY A 360 21.38 11.02 11.77
C GLY A 360 20.83 9.64 11.47
N ARG A 361 21.66 8.58 11.49
CA ARG A 361 21.26 7.19 11.34
C ARG A 361 21.02 6.55 12.70
N VAL A 362 20.03 5.68 12.83
CA VAL A 362 19.71 4.98 14.07
C VAL A 362 20.77 3.92 14.35
N ILE A 363 21.61 4.12 15.33
CA ILE A 363 22.64 3.15 15.75
C ILE A 363 22.18 2.24 16.88
N GLN A 364 21.18 2.66 17.66
CA GLN A 364 20.61 1.85 18.73
C GLN A 364 19.12 2.15 18.90
N THR A 365 18.34 1.10 19.09
CA THR A 365 16.95 1.18 19.51
C THR A 365 16.78 0.34 20.76
N ASN A 366 16.20 0.91 21.80
CA ASN A 366 15.81 0.21 23.02
C ASN A 366 14.30 0.18 23.08
N ALA A 367 13.73 -0.97 23.40
CA ALA A 367 12.29 -1.14 23.58
C ALA A 367 12.00 -1.96 24.84
N CYS A 368 11.04 -1.48 25.61
CA CYS A 368 10.54 -2.18 26.80
C CYS A 368 9.05 -2.45 26.60
N SER A 369 8.65 -3.72 26.65
CA SER A 369 7.24 -4.11 26.56
C SER A 369 6.61 -4.25 27.95
N VAL A 370 5.28 -4.12 27.99
CA VAL A 370 4.50 -4.31 29.24
C VAL A 370 4.59 -5.73 29.82
N SER A 371 4.99 -6.71 29.02
CA SER A 371 5.20 -8.08 29.46
C SER A 371 6.58 -8.31 30.12
N GLY A 372 7.37 -7.24 30.31
CA GLY A 372 8.68 -7.31 30.95
C GLY A 372 9.81 -7.75 30.01
N PHE A 373 9.58 -7.71 28.68
CA PHE A 373 10.65 -7.94 27.71
C PHE A 373 11.38 -6.64 27.38
N HIS A 374 12.70 -6.71 27.38
CA HIS A 374 13.59 -5.63 26.96
C HIS A 374 14.35 -6.03 25.72
N ASN A 375 14.28 -5.22 24.69
CA ASN A 375 14.92 -5.46 23.40
C ASN A 375 15.87 -4.31 23.09
N TYR A 376 17.13 -4.65 22.80
CA TYR A 376 18.10 -3.72 22.22
C TYR A 376 18.37 -4.14 20.78
N SER A 377 18.44 -3.18 19.90
CA SER A 377 18.89 -3.37 18.53
C SER A 377 20.01 -2.40 18.23
N PHE A 378 21.19 -2.90 17.89
CA PHE A 378 22.37 -2.10 17.53
C PHE A 378 22.63 -2.29 16.03
N THR A 379 22.80 -1.19 15.30
CA THR A 379 23.04 -1.21 13.85
C THR A 379 24.36 -0.55 13.51
N LYS A 380 25.24 -1.30 12.88
CA LYS A 380 26.50 -0.81 12.31
C LYS A 380 26.31 -0.55 10.82
N TYR A 381 26.78 0.60 10.38
CA TYR A 381 26.67 1.04 9.00
C TYR A 381 28.03 1.11 8.32
N ASP A 382 28.04 0.93 7.02
CA ASP A 382 29.17 1.29 6.17
C ASP A 382 29.24 2.81 5.92
N PHE A 383 30.19 3.21 5.07
CA PHE A 383 30.40 4.61 4.72
C PHE A 383 29.21 5.22 3.98
N ILE A 384 28.53 4.47 3.11
CA ILE A 384 27.39 4.96 2.31
C ILE A 384 26.05 4.87 3.05
N GLY A 385 26.02 4.26 4.24
CA GLY A 385 24.82 4.19 5.10
C GLY A 385 24.07 2.88 5.03
N GLN A 386 24.65 1.81 4.48
CA GLN A 386 24.07 0.48 4.49
C GLN A 386 24.35 -0.22 5.82
N PRO A 387 23.37 -0.91 6.43
CA PRO A 387 23.60 -1.70 7.64
C PRO A 387 24.46 -2.92 7.32
N ILE A 388 25.68 -3.00 7.86
CA ILE A 388 26.58 -4.15 7.67
C ILE A 388 26.49 -5.17 8.79
N SER A 389 26.01 -4.75 9.97
CA SER A 389 25.74 -5.67 11.08
C SER A 389 24.58 -5.12 11.93
N VAL A 390 23.66 -5.98 12.29
CA VAL A 390 22.54 -5.70 13.21
C VAL A 390 22.58 -6.70 14.33
N ARG A 391 22.86 -6.22 15.55
CA ARG A 391 22.86 -7.04 16.76
C ARG A 391 21.58 -6.77 17.54
N LYS A 392 20.81 -7.82 17.83
CA LYS A 392 19.61 -7.78 18.66
C LYS A 392 19.90 -8.52 19.96
N GLU A 393 19.62 -7.88 21.09
CA GLU A 393 19.71 -8.48 22.42
C GLU A 393 18.32 -8.49 23.03
N HIS A 394 17.89 -9.63 23.48
CA HIS A 394 16.58 -9.85 24.08
C HIS A 394 16.74 -10.31 25.53
N TYR A 395 16.15 -9.57 26.45
CA TYR A 395 16.16 -9.86 27.88
C TYR A 395 14.74 -10.08 28.36
N SER A 396 14.52 -11.16 29.13
CA SER A 396 13.23 -11.47 29.71
C SER A 396 13.33 -11.47 31.23
N ILE A 397 12.64 -10.52 31.87
CA ILE A 397 12.46 -10.52 33.32
C ILE A 397 11.07 -11.14 33.58
N TYR A 398 11.01 -12.42 33.93
CA TYR A 398 9.78 -13.06 34.37
C TYR A 398 9.63 -12.94 35.89
N PRO A 399 8.75 -12.07 36.44
CA PRO A 399 8.56 -11.93 37.88
C PRO A 399 8.10 -13.23 38.53
N ALA A 400 7.34 -14.07 37.82
CA ALA A 400 6.82 -15.32 38.35
C ALA A 400 7.90 -16.41 38.51
N LYS A 401 8.95 -16.42 37.69
CA LYS A 401 10.10 -17.34 37.83
C LYS A 401 11.18 -16.79 38.76
N ALA A 402 11.28 -15.50 38.91
CA ALA A 402 12.21 -14.86 39.85
C ALA A 402 11.92 -15.24 41.32
N ILE A 403 10.71 -15.68 41.62
CA ILE A 403 10.32 -16.21 42.97
C ILE A 403 10.80 -17.66 43.16
N LEU A 404 10.91 -18.45 42.09
CA LEU A 404 11.28 -19.87 42.15
C LEU A 404 12.74 -20.11 41.69
N GLU A 405 13.25 -19.33 40.78
CA GLU A 405 14.63 -19.39 40.23
C GLU A 405 15.13 -17.98 39.95
N PRO A 406 15.79 -17.28 40.90
CA PRO A 406 16.22 -15.89 40.77
C PRO A 406 17.23 -15.61 39.63
N GLU A 407 17.84 -16.66 39.05
CA GLU A 407 18.88 -16.57 38.03
C GLU A 407 18.41 -16.89 36.59
N ALA A 408 17.12 -17.16 36.37
CA ALA A 408 16.60 -17.49 35.06
C ALA A 408 16.27 -16.22 34.25
N THR A 409 17.29 -15.50 33.83
CA THR A 409 17.22 -14.51 32.75
C THR A 409 17.35 -15.25 31.42
N TYR A 410 16.31 -15.19 30.58
CA TYR A 410 16.42 -15.70 29.21
C TYR A 410 17.01 -14.58 28.34
N ASP A 411 18.34 -14.56 28.28
CA ASP A 411 19.07 -13.58 27.48
C ASP A 411 19.50 -14.21 26.17
N HIS A 412 19.01 -13.67 25.07
CA HIS A 412 19.39 -14.12 23.75
C HIS A 412 19.99 -12.98 22.92
N THR A 413 21.04 -13.31 22.20
CA THR A 413 21.67 -12.40 21.26
C THR A 413 21.60 -12.97 19.85
N ILE A 414 21.10 -12.17 18.90
CA ILE A 414 21.09 -12.50 17.49
C ILE A 414 21.87 -11.43 16.75
N VAL A 415 22.86 -11.86 15.97
CA VAL A 415 23.62 -10.95 15.10
C VAL A 415 23.34 -11.33 13.65
N TYR A 416 22.92 -10.34 12.86
CA TYR A 416 22.81 -10.45 11.42
C TYR A 416 23.94 -9.66 10.77
N ASP A 417 24.72 -10.29 9.89
CA ASP A 417 25.76 -9.62 9.11
C ASP A 417 25.39 -9.68 7.63
N TYR A 418 25.54 -8.54 6.96
CA TYR A 418 25.14 -8.34 5.57
C TYR A 418 26.38 -8.09 4.71
N GLU A 419 26.44 -8.76 3.57
CA GLU A 419 27.39 -8.45 2.50
C GLU A 419 26.63 -7.88 1.30
N TYR A 420 27.23 -6.89 0.66
CA TYR A 420 26.63 -6.17 -0.45
C TYR A 420 27.51 -6.27 -1.69
N ASP A 421 26.88 -6.17 -2.85
CA ASP A 421 27.60 -5.88 -4.09
C ASP A 421 27.88 -4.37 -4.21
N HIS A 422 28.64 -3.99 -5.24
CA HIS A 422 28.95 -2.59 -5.51
C HIS A 422 27.75 -1.73 -5.93
N ALA A 423 26.61 -2.34 -6.30
CA ALA A 423 25.35 -1.65 -6.56
C ALA A 423 24.50 -1.49 -5.29
N GLY A 424 24.99 -1.99 -4.14
CA GLY A 424 24.33 -1.85 -2.85
C GLY A 424 23.24 -2.88 -2.58
N ARG A 425 23.21 -4.01 -3.31
CA ARG A 425 22.25 -5.09 -3.07
C ARG A 425 22.86 -6.13 -2.16
N VAL A 426 22.06 -6.69 -1.26
CA VAL A 426 22.48 -7.76 -0.35
C VAL A 426 22.84 -9.00 -1.16
N THR A 427 24.08 -9.47 -1.04
CA THR A 427 24.54 -10.72 -1.68
C THR A 427 24.57 -11.88 -0.70
N ARG A 428 24.86 -11.62 0.58
CA ARG A 428 24.85 -12.65 1.62
C ARG A 428 24.34 -12.12 2.92
N LEU A 429 23.60 -12.97 3.62
CA LEU A 429 23.08 -12.73 4.95
C LEU A 429 23.53 -13.86 5.87
N TYR A 430 24.17 -13.49 6.95
CA TYR A 430 24.61 -14.42 7.99
C TYR A 430 23.86 -14.15 9.29
N GLN A 431 23.75 -15.19 10.10
CA GLN A 431 23.19 -15.12 11.44
C GLN A 431 24.14 -15.80 12.44
N THR A 432 24.30 -15.16 13.59
CA THR A 432 24.90 -15.76 14.79
C THR A 432 23.84 -15.71 15.89
N PHE A 433 23.52 -16.85 16.48
CA PHE A 433 22.61 -16.94 17.61
C PHE A 433 23.41 -17.26 18.88
N ASP A 434 23.35 -16.39 19.85
CA ASP A 434 24.11 -16.45 21.11
C ASP A 434 25.63 -16.64 20.87
N LYS A 435 26.16 -17.74 21.36
CA LYS A 435 27.58 -18.14 21.21
C LYS A 435 27.81 -19.18 20.12
N ASN A 436 26.77 -19.48 19.33
CA ASN A 436 26.88 -20.48 18.26
C ASN A 436 27.74 -19.95 17.10
N GLU A 437 28.12 -20.84 16.22
CA GLU A 437 28.84 -20.47 15.01
C GLU A 437 28.00 -19.57 14.11
N ARG A 438 28.69 -18.69 13.38
CA ARG A 438 28.09 -17.84 12.34
C ARG A 438 27.67 -18.71 11.16
N ILE A 439 26.39 -18.71 10.83
CA ILE A 439 25.83 -19.49 9.70
C ILE A 439 25.37 -18.55 8.58
N LYS A 440 25.55 -18.96 7.34
CA LYS A 440 25.00 -18.27 6.18
C LYS A 440 23.54 -18.68 6.00
N ILE A 441 22.61 -17.80 6.30
CA ILE A 441 21.17 -18.10 6.20
C ILE A 441 20.60 -17.84 4.83
N ALA A 442 21.20 -16.90 4.07
CA ALA A 442 20.80 -16.63 2.69
C ALA A 442 21.98 -16.12 1.84
N GLU A 443 21.97 -16.50 0.57
CA GLU A 443 22.79 -15.92 -0.48
C GLU A 443 21.92 -15.57 -1.67
N TYR A 444 22.09 -14.36 -2.23
CA TYR A 444 21.28 -13.82 -3.31
C TYR A 444 22.13 -13.68 -4.56
N ARG A 445 21.58 -14.11 -5.69
CA ARG A 445 22.23 -13.99 -7.01
C ARG A 445 21.39 -13.08 -7.88
N TYR A 446 22.06 -12.16 -8.53
CA TYR A 446 21.44 -11.20 -9.43
C TYR A 446 21.98 -11.35 -10.84
N ASP A 447 21.14 -11.13 -11.84
CA ASP A 447 21.60 -11.05 -13.22
C ASP A 447 22.33 -9.71 -13.49
N GLU A 448 22.87 -9.59 -14.69
CA GLU A 448 23.62 -8.38 -15.09
C GLU A 448 22.71 -7.12 -15.13
N ALA A 449 21.41 -7.27 -15.36
CA ALA A 449 20.44 -6.18 -15.32
C ALA A 449 19.97 -5.82 -13.90
N GLY A 450 20.32 -6.65 -12.90
CA GLY A 450 20.02 -6.40 -11.50
C GLY A 450 18.79 -7.11 -10.95
N ARG A 451 18.17 -8.02 -11.71
CA ARG A 451 17.04 -8.82 -11.24
C ARG A 451 17.53 -9.97 -10.37
N LEU A 452 16.77 -10.34 -9.33
CA LEU A 452 17.08 -11.48 -8.47
C LEU A 452 16.82 -12.79 -9.24
N VAL A 453 17.87 -13.52 -9.59
CA VAL A 453 17.77 -14.78 -10.36
C VAL A 453 18.04 -16.02 -9.51
N GLY A 454 18.38 -15.84 -8.24
CA GLY A 454 18.54 -16.98 -7.35
C GLY A 454 18.68 -16.60 -5.90
N LYS A 455 18.26 -17.53 -5.04
CA LYS A 455 18.34 -17.41 -3.60
C LYS A 455 18.72 -18.76 -3.02
N VAL A 456 19.84 -18.81 -2.31
CA VAL A 456 20.29 -20.02 -1.62
C VAL A 456 20.06 -19.85 -0.13
N LEU A 457 19.36 -20.78 0.50
CA LEU A 457 19.03 -20.73 1.91
C LEU A 457 19.72 -21.84 2.70
N HIS A 458 19.89 -21.60 3.99
CA HIS A 458 20.40 -22.57 4.97
C HIS A 458 21.71 -23.24 4.52
N ASP A 459 22.71 -22.42 4.16
CA ASP A 459 24.05 -22.85 3.77
C ASP A 459 24.07 -23.86 2.61
N GLY A 460 23.25 -23.59 1.60
CA GLY A 460 23.23 -24.40 0.36
C GLY A 460 22.16 -25.50 0.32
N LYS A 461 21.35 -25.66 1.36
CA LYS A 461 20.34 -26.72 1.40
C LYS A 461 19.14 -26.48 0.48
N PHE A 462 18.82 -25.21 0.21
CA PHE A 462 17.71 -24.82 -0.64
C PHE A 462 18.23 -23.82 -1.67
N ASP A 463 18.30 -24.22 -2.92
CA ASP A 463 18.67 -23.36 -4.06
C ASP A 463 17.41 -23.06 -4.87
N CYS A 464 16.92 -21.82 -4.78
CA CYS A 464 15.75 -21.34 -5.51
C CYS A 464 16.24 -20.50 -6.69
N LYS A 465 15.66 -20.70 -7.87
CA LYS A 465 15.96 -19.94 -9.09
C LYS A 465 14.72 -19.21 -9.55
N TYR A 466 14.92 -18.08 -10.21
CA TYR A 466 13.86 -17.22 -10.71
C TYR A 466 14.18 -16.81 -12.15
N ASP A 467 13.23 -17.04 -13.05
CA ASP A 467 13.34 -16.61 -14.45
C ASP A 467 12.27 -15.54 -14.75
N TYR A 468 12.60 -14.68 -15.69
CA TYR A 468 11.78 -13.52 -16.04
C TYR A 468 11.72 -13.36 -17.55
N ASN A 469 10.57 -12.95 -18.05
CA ASN A 469 10.47 -12.49 -19.43
C ASN A 469 11.16 -11.12 -19.62
N ILE A 470 11.16 -10.63 -20.86
CA ILE A 470 11.78 -9.33 -21.19
C ILE A 470 11.15 -8.14 -20.46
N ARG A 471 9.86 -8.22 -20.10
CA ARG A 471 9.16 -7.19 -19.31
C ARG A 471 9.45 -7.27 -17.80
N GLY A 472 10.28 -8.21 -17.37
CA GLY A 472 10.60 -8.44 -15.95
C GLY A 472 9.48 -9.15 -15.18
N TRP A 473 8.52 -9.74 -15.87
CA TRP A 473 7.51 -10.58 -15.22
C TRP A 473 8.10 -11.94 -14.92
N LEU A 474 7.84 -12.46 -13.72
CA LEU A 474 8.32 -13.75 -13.27
C LEU A 474 7.68 -14.88 -14.09
N THR A 475 8.50 -15.73 -14.69
CA THR A 475 8.05 -16.85 -15.55
C THR A 475 8.31 -18.22 -14.93
N GLU A 476 9.31 -18.33 -14.05
CA GLU A 476 9.60 -19.60 -13.37
C GLU A 476 10.14 -19.36 -11.96
N ILE A 477 9.68 -20.19 -11.02
CA ILE A 477 10.26 -20.40 -9.70
C ILE A 477 10.66 -21.86 -9.62
N ASP A 478 11.96 -22.14 -9.56
CA ASP A 478 12.49 -23.49 -9.42
C ASP A 478 13.08 -23.65 -8.02
N GLU A 479 12.40 -24.42 -7.18
CA GLU A 479 12.80 -24.73 -5.80
C GLU A 479 12.96 -26.24 -5.60
N PRO A 480 13.76 -26.70 -4.64
CA PRO A 480 14.04 -28.12 -4.45
C PRO A 480 12.83 -29.04 -4.28
N PHE A 481 11.69 -28.50 -3.85
CA PHE A 481 10.46 -29.26 -3.60
C PHE A 481 9.27 -28.81 -4.42
N MET A 482 9.45 -27.75 -5.21
CA MET A 482 8.37 -27.15 -5.97
C MET A 482 8.96 -26.47 -7.22
N ASN A 483 8.32 -26.69 -8.35
CA ASN A 483 8.55 -25.89 -9.55
C ASN A 483 7.23 -25.24 -9.96
N GLU A 484 7.26 -23.95 -10.20
CA GLU A 484 6.12 -23.18 -10.67
C GLU A 484 6.50 -22.45 -11.96
N LYS A 485 5.71 -22.61 -13.02
CA LYS A 485 5.84 -21.85 -14.26
C LYS A 485 4.61 -20.97 -14.45
N ILE A 486 4.85 -19.72 -14.76
CA ILE A 486 3.83 -18.70 -14.93
C ILE A 486 3.83 -18.28 -16.40
N TYR A 487 2.73 -18.50 -17.05
CA TYR A 487 2.56 -18.23 -18.48
C TYR A 487 1.70 -16.99 -18.68
N TYR A 488 2.13 -16.13 -19.60
CA TYR A 488 1.41 -14.92 -19.98
C TYR A 488 0.99 -14.98 -21.46
N ASN A 489 1.94 -14.86 -22.36
CA ASN A 489 1.71 -14.77 -23.82
C ASN A 489 2.66 -15.65 -24.65
N GLU A 490 3.72 -16.19 -24.04
CA GLU A 490 4.76 -17.00 -24.68
C GLU A 490 4.81 -18.39 -24.04
N ASP A 491 5.30 -19.38 -24.79
CA ASP A 491 5.49 -20.79 -24.38
C ASP A 491 4.24 -21.43 -23.76
N LEU A 492 3.05 -21.02 -24.22
CA LEU A 492 1.77 -21.40 -23.64
C LEU A 492 1.48 -22.91 -23.83
N PRO A 493 0.89 -23.57 -22.81
CA PRO A 493 0.31 -24.89 -22.98
C PRO A 493 -0.79 -24.91 -24.07
N GLU A 494 -0.99 -26.06 -24.70
CA GLU A 494 -2.01 -26.21 -25.74
C GLU A 494 -3.40 -25.76 -25.28
N GLY A 495 -4.06 -24.91 -26.09
CA GLY A 495 -5.39 -24.39 -25.82
C GLY A 495 -5.46 -23.30 -24.76
N VAL A 496 -4.34 -22.66 -24.42
CA VAL A 496 -4.28 -21.45 -23.57
C VAL A 496 -4.18 -20.22 -24.47
N GLU A 497 -5.05 -19.24 -24.27
CA GLU A 497 -5.02 -17.97 -25.01
C GLU A 497 -3.97 -17.02 -24.39
N PRO A 498 -3.17 -16.35 -25.23
CA PRO A 498 -2.14 -15.41 -24.75
C PRO A 498 -2.74 -14.14 -24.16
N LEU A 499 -2.18 -13.69 -23.04
CA LEU A 499 -2.50 -12.43 -22.39
C LEU A 499 -1.28 -11.50 -22.38
N TYR A 500 -1.45 -10.27 -22.86
CA TYR A 500 -0.35 -9.33 -23.11
C TYR A 500 -0.30 -8.16 -22.12
N ASN A 501 -1.36 -7.98 -21.34
CA ASN A 501 -1.51 -6.88 -20.38
C ASN A 501 -0.92 -7.17 -18.98
N GLY A 502 -0.28 -8.33 -18.80
CA GLY A 502 0.28 -8.77 -17.54
C GLY A 502 -0.61 -9.68 -16.70
N ASN A 503 -1.82 -9.96 -17.16
CA ASN A 503 -2.62 -11.03 -16.57
C ASN A 503 -1.98 -12.39 -16.85
N ILE A 504 -2.03 -13.28 -15.86
CA ILE A 504 -1.49 -14.63 -15.96
C ILE A 504 -2.49 -15.50 -16.73
N ALA A 505 -2.05 -16.14 -17.81
CA ALA A 505 -2.89 -17.02 -18.62
C ALA A 505 -3.00 -18.44 -18.04
N ASP A 506 -1.86 -18.98 -17.56
CA ASP A 506 -1.80 -20.31 -16.96
C ASP A 506 -0.68 -20.35 -15.92
N VAL A 507 -0.86 -21.19 -14.90
CA VAL A 507 0.17 -21.51 -13.91
C VAL A 507 0.35 -23.01 -13.88
N TYR A 508 1.55 -23.47 -14.20
CA TYR A 508 1.95 -24.86 -13.95
C TYR A 508 2.59 -24.95 -12.57
N TYR A 509 2.12 -25.90 -11.81
CA TYR A 509 2.65 -26.21 -10.49
C TYR A 509 3.08 -27.67 -10.45
N SER A 510 4.26 -27.94 -9.93
CA SER A 510 4.78 -29.28 -9.69
C SER A 510 5.45 -29.37 -8.34
N ALA A 511 4.92 -30.24 -7.48
CA ALA A 511 5.52 -30.61 -6.21
C ALA A 511 5.39 -32.13 -6.01
N HIS A 512 4.54 -32.59 -5.09
CA HIS A 512 4.16 -34.00 -4.97
C HIS A 512 3.22 -34.42 -6.12
N ASP A 513 2.33 -33.53 -6.51
CA ASP A 513 1.44 -33.64 -7.66
C ASP A 513 1.73 -32.49 -8.64
N SER A 514 1.33 -32.65 -9.89
CA SER A 514 1.52 -31.66 -10.95
C SER A 514 0.19 -31.27 -11.58
N ALA A 515 -0.04 -29.99 -11.79
CA ALA A 515 -1.26 -29.48 -12.40
C ALA A 515 -1.02 -28.13 -13.09
N HIS A 516 -1.88 -27.84 -14.07
CA HIS A 516 -2.06 -26.51 -14.65
C HIS A 516 -3.31 -25.84 -14.09
N PHE A 517 -3.26 -24.54 -13.93
CA PHE A 517 -4.40 -23.70 -13.55
C PHE A 517 -4.57 -22.60 -14.60
N ARG A 518 -5.55 -22.77 -15.50
CA ARG A 518 -5.90 -21.74 -16.51
C ARG A 518 -6.78 -20.70 -15.88
N LEU A 519 -6.41 -19.45 -16.08
CA LEU A 519 -7.07 -18.30 -15.49
C LEU A 519 -7.87 -17.54 -16.54
N SER A 520 -9.03 -17.05 -16.16
CA SER A 520 -9.91 -16.25 -17.03
C SER A 520 -10.27 -14.94 -16.34
N TYR A 521 -10.42 -13.90 -17.14
CA TYR A 521 -10.65 -12.54 -16.62
C TYR A 521 -11.82 -11.86 -17.35
N ASP A 522 -12.50 -10.98 -16.64
CA ASP A 522 -13.52 -10.13 -17.23
C ASP A 522 -12.93 -8.88 -17.94
N GLY A 523 -13.81 -8.01 -18.44
CA GLY A 523 -13.43 -6.76 -19.09
C GLY A 523 -12.71 -5.75 -18.20
N LEU A 524 -12.75 -5.94 -16.88
CA LEU A 524 -12.10 -5.09 -15.87
C LEU A 524 -10.82 -5.72 -15.31
N ASN A 525 -10.31 -6.78 -15.94
CA ASN A 525 -9.13 -7.54 -15.47
C ASN A 525 -9.33 -8.21 -14.10
N ARG A 526 -10.58 -8.56 -13.72
CA ARG A 526 -10.85 -9.32 -12.51
C ARG A 526 -10.90 -10.80 -12.83
N LEU A 527 -10.30 -11.65 -11.98
CA LEU A 527 -10.28 -13.10 -12.15
C LEU A 527 -11.71 -13.66 -12.05
N THR A 528 -12.20 -14.29 -13.12
CA THR A 528 -13.54 -14.88 -13.17
C THR A 528 -13.54 -16.39 -13.01
N ALA A 529 -12.45 -17.05 -13.40
CA ALA A 529 -12.32 -18.49 -13.22
C ALA A 529 -10.88 -18.94 -13.10
N SER A 530 -10.69 -20.05 -12.38
CA SER A 530 -9.48 -20.85 -12.33
C SER A 530 -9.85 -22.30 -12.59
N GLN A 531 -9.40 -22.86 -13.72
CA GLN A 531 -9.69 -24.21 -14.13
C GLN A 531 -8.45 -25.09 -14.05
N GLN A 532 -8.50 -26.15 -13.26
CA GLN A 532 -7.40 -27.10 -13.15
C GLN A 532 -7.41 -28.09 -14.34
N TYR A 533 -6.19 -28.39 -14.80
CA TYR A 533 -5.89 -29.46 -15.77
C TYR A 533 -4.78 -30.35 -15.20
N THR A 534 -4.77 -31.62 -15.58
CA THR A 534 -3.64 -32.52 -15.27
C THR A 534 -2.40 -32.06 -16.03
N ARG A 535 -1.24 -32.62 -15.69
CA ARG A 535 0.01 -32.40 -16.41
C ARG A 535 -0.10 -32.63 -17.92
N ASP A 536 -0.88 -33.63 -18.31
CA ASP A 536 -1.08 -34.01 -19.73
C ASP A 536 -2.21 -33.21 -20.41
N GLY A 537 -2.66 -32.11 -19.79
CA GLY A 537 -3.64 -31.19 -20.37
C GLY A 537 -5.09 -31.66 -20.29
N VAL A 538 -5.41 -32.71 -19.51
CA VAL A 538 -6.78 -33.17 -19.34
C VAL A 538 -7.50 -32.31 -18.30
N LYS A 539 -8.64 -31.74 -18.69
CA LYS A 539 -9.48 -30.93 -17.80
C LYS A 539 -9.98 -31.77 -16.62
N THR A 540 -9.79 -31.29 -15.40
CA THR A 540 -10.30 -31.91 -14.18
C THR A 540 -11.66 -31.31 -13.79
N ALA A 541 -12.33 -31.93 -12.82
CA ALA A 541 -13.54 -31.38 -12.22
C ALA A 541 -13.25 -30.20 -11.25
N ALA A 542 -11.98 -29.94 -10.96
CA ALA A 542 -11.61 -28.85 -10.07
C ALA A 542 -11.60 -27.52 -10.84
N ALA A 543 -12.63 -26.73 -10.61
CA ALA A 543 -12.78 -25.38 -11.15
C ALA A 543 -13.29 -24.45 -10.05
N GLU A 544 -12.82 -23.23 -10.08
CA GLU A 544 -13.30 -22.15 -9.23
C GLU A 544 -13.84 -21.04 -10.12
N ALA A 545 -15.00 -20.51 -9.79
CA ALA A 545 -15.57 -19.38 -10.50
C ALA A 545 -15.92 -18.25 -9.52
N PHE A 546 -15.71 -17.03 -9.99
CA PHE A 546 -15.92 -15.81 -9.20
C PHE A 546 -16.87 -14.89 -9.94
N THR A 547 -17.86 -14.38 -9.23
CA THR A 547 -18.72 -13.31 -9.75
C THR A 547 -18.54 -12.05 -8.91
N TYR A 548 -18.81 -10.92 -9.53
CA TYR A 548 -18.58 -9.61 -8.91
C TYR A 548 -19.79 -8.70 -9.11
N ASP A 549 -20.05 -7.85 -8.13
CA ASP A 549 -20.91 -6.70 -8.35
C ASP A 549 -20.17 -5.58 -9.13
N LYS A 550 -20.88 -4.52 -9.48
CA LYS A 550 -20.27 -3.38 -10.18
C LYS A 550 -19.27 -2.57 -9.34
N MET A 551 -19.27 -2.74 -8.01
CA MET A 551 -18.28 -2.14 -7.11
C MET A 551 -16.99 -2.92 -7.04
N GLY A 552 -16.96 -4.15 -7.56
CA GLY A 552 -15.82 -5.06 -7.50
C GLY A 552 -15.83 -6.01 -6.29
N ASN A 553 -16.91 -6.03 -5.51
CA ASN A 553 -17.06 -7.01 -4.44
C ASN A 553 -17.37 -8.39 -5.03
N ILE A 554 -16.75 -9.44 -4.50
CA ILE A 554 -17.07 -10.82 -4.89
C ILE A 554 -18.48 -11.16 -4.38
N THR A 555 -19.38 -11.52 -5.28
CA THR A 555 -20.76 -11.88 -4.93
C THR A 555 -20.96 -13.37 -4.78
N SER A 556 -20.18 -14.18 -5.50
CA SER A 556 -20.14 -15.63 -5.29
C SER A 556 -18.77 -16.20 -5.57
N ILE A 557 -18.47 -17.31 -4.89
CA ILE A 557 -17.35 -18.19 -5.17
C ILE A 557 -17.94 -19.59 -5.34
N GLU A 558 -17.82 -20.16 -6.54
CA GLU A 558 -18.18 -21.53 -6.82
C GLU A 558 -16.94 -22.40 -6.69
N LEU A 559 -17.01 -23.41 -5.83
CA LEU A 559 -15.94 -24.38 -5.61
C LEU A 559 -16.28 -25.72 -6.27
N PRO A 560 -15.29 -26.59 -6.53
CA PRO A 560 -15.53 -27.92 -7.07
C PRO A 560 -16.55 -28.71 -6.25
N SER A 561 -17.33 -29.56 -6.89
CA SER A 561 -18.53 -30.24 -6.40
C SER A 561 -18.41 -31.10 -5.13
N SER A 562 -17.25 -31.20 -4.53
CA SER A 562 -17.04 -31.84 -3.22
C SER A 562 -17.18 -30.88 -2.02
N GLN A 563 -17.34 -29.58 -2.26
CA GLN A 563 -17.53 -28.57 -1.22
C GLN A 563 -18.64 -27.61 -1.67
N ASN A 564 -19.62 -27.40 -0.82
CA ASN A 564 -20.77 -26.54 -1.13
C ASN A 564 -20.34 -25.13 -1.56
N ALA A 565 -20.98 -24.61 -2.61
CA ALA A 565 -20.84 -23.22 -3.03
C ALA A 565 -21.14 -22.28 -1.85
N GLN A 566 -20.20 -21.40 -1.53
CA GLN A 566 -20.42 -20.39 -0.51
C GLN A 566 -20.84 -19.09 -1.18
N TYR A 567 -22.07 -18.65 -0.93
CA TYR A 567 -22.58 -17.35 -1.34
C TYR A 567 -22.26 -16.31 -0.29
N PHE A 568 -21.52 -15.28 -0.66
CA PHE A 568 -21.26 -14.12 0.19
C PHE A 568 -22.26 -13.02 -0.14
N GLY A 569 -23.34 -12.96 0.62
CA GLY A 569 -24.21 -11.78 0.63
C GLY A 569 -23.53 -10.66 1.39
N TYR A 570 -22.98 -9.66 0.69
CA TYR A 570 -22.51 -8.45 1.35
C TYR A 570 -23.70 -7.62 1.82
N GLN A 571 -24.15 -7.86 3.06
CA GLN A 571 -24.78 -6.79 3.82
C GLN A 571 -23.66 -5.81 4.18
N LEU A 572 -23.81 -4.56 3.74
CA LEU A 572 -22.90 -3.45 4.02
C LEU A 572 -22.69 -3.29 5.53
N GLY A 573 -21.60 -3.79 5.98
CA GLY A 573 -21.17 -3.80 7.39
C GLY A 573 -19.91 -4.63 7.53
N ILE A 574 -18.95 -4.19 6.80
CA ILE A 574 -17.56 -4.32 6.83
C ILE A 574 -16.77 -4.83 7.97
N ARG A 575 -15.88 -5.68 7.77
CA ARG A 575 -14.49 -5.66 8.25
C ARG A 575 -13.69 -6.71 7.50
N ASP A 576 -12.55 -6.25 6.97
CA ASP A 576 -11.40 -7.08 6.60
C ASP A 576 -11.68 -8.21 5.62
N LEU A 577 -11.63 -7.88 4.34
CA LEU A 577 -11.44 -8.88 3.33
C LEU A 577 -10.38 -8.46 2.32
N LEU A 578 -9.12 -8.64 2.75
CA LEU A 578 -8.09 -9.14 1.87
C LEU A 578 -8.32 -10.64 1.74
N ILE A 579 -9.21 -11.05 0.84
CA ILE A 579 -9.26 -12.42 0.36
C ILE A 579 -8.60 -12.41 -1.02
N ALA A 580 -7.28 -12.64 -1.01
CA ALA A 580 -6.65 -13.34 -2.12
C ALA A 580 -7.41 -14.67 -2.34
N PRO A 581 -7.43 -15.25 -3.55
CA PRO A 581 -8.09 -16.52 -3.80
C PRO A 581 -7.52 -17.59 -2.87
N PHE A 582 -8.24 -17.85 -1.78
CA PHE A 582 -7.78 -18.68 -0.65
C PHE A 582 -7.52 -20.13 -1.03
N SER A 583 -8.09 -20.62 -2.11
CA SER A 583 -7.87 -21.99 -2.54
C SER A 583 -6.49 -22.22 -3.13
N ILE A 584 -5.93 -21.26 -3.84
CA ILE A 584 -4.54 -21.32 -4.32
C ILE A 584 -3.61 -21.18 -3.12
N LEU A 585 -3.83 -20.19 -2.23
CA LEU A 585 -3.02 -20.00 -1.03
C LEU A 585 -3.21 -21.12 0.02
N ASP A 586 -4.41 -21.66 0.22
CA ASP A 586 -4.69 -22.69 1.23
C ASP A 586 -4.13 -24.06 0.81
N ARG A 587 -3.99 -24.32 -0.50
CA ARG A 587 -3.21 -25.45 -1.01
C ARG A 587 -1.72 -25.26 -0.80
N TYR A 588 -1.20 -24.04 -0.94
CA TYR A 588 0.18 -23.70 -0.59
C TYR A 588 0.47 -23.87 0.91
N THR A 589 -0.49 -23.58 1.79
CA THR A 589 -0.30 -23.70 3.23
C THR A 589 -0.52 -25.11 3.77
N ARG A 590 -1.28 -25.97 3.10
CA ARG A 590 -1.48 -27.37 3.52
C ARG A 590 -0.32 -28.29 3.16
N SER A 591 0.46 -27.97 2.14
CA SER A 591 1.68 -28.71 1.79
C SER A 591 2.92 -28.29 2.59
N ILE A 592 2.85 -27.21 3.41
CA ILE A 592 3.90 -26.79 4.35
C ILE A 592 3.37 -26.81 5.79
N PRO A 593 3.07 -27.97 6.39
CA PRO A 593 2.37 -28.02 7.69
C PRO A 593 3.23 -27.67 8.91
N THR A 594 4.53 -27.41 8.78
CA THR A 594 5.38 -27.40 9.99
C THR A 594 6.35 -26.23 10.10
N LEU A 595 6.71 -25.56 9.03
CA LEU A 595 7.73 -24.51 9.09
C LEU A 595 7.16 -23.12 9.40
N TYR A 596 5.97 -22.79 8.85
CA TYR A 596 5.37 -21.45 9.05
C TYR A 596 4.78 -21.27 10.45
N LYS A 597 4.29 -22.33 11.08
CA LYS A 597 3.80 -22.29 12.47
C LYS A 597 4.89 -22.15 13.52
N ARG A 598 6.16 -22.34 13.17
CA ARG A 598 7.31 -22.14 14.07
C ARG A 598 7.97 -20.78 13.94
N LEU A 599 7.66 -20.00 12.91
CA LEU A 599 8.23 -18.68 12.69
C LEU A 599 7.27 -17.53 13.08
N THR A 600 6.01 -17.86 13.42
CA THR A 600 4.98 -16.90 13.89
C THR A 600 4.51 -17.16 15.32
N LYS A 601 5.26 -17.94 16.08
CA LYS A 601 5.11 -18.04 17.55
C LYS A 601 6.29 -17.38 18.25
#